data_1ce7a400332e2e0eead5fa8c5ea5c8f9
#
_entry.id   1ce7a400332e2e0eead5fa8c5ea5c8f9
#
_cell.length_a   1.000
_cell.length_b   1.000
_cell.length_c   1.000
_cell.angle_alpha   90.00
_cell.angle_beta   90.00
_cell.angle_gamma   90.00
#
_symmetry.space_group_name_H-M   'P 1'
#
loop_
_entity.id
_entity.type
_entity.pdbx_description
1 polymer ?
#
loop_
_entity_poly.entity_id
_entity_poly.type
_entity_poly.pdbx_seq_one_letter_code
_entity_poly.pdbx_strand_id
1 'polypeptide(L)'
;MDIDREKEGKCLTVTVPCYNSESYLERCVESLLKERDGLEIILVDDGSTDRTGQLADQYARAYPDVVRVVHKKNGGHGSGVNAGLMLANGIYFKVVDSDDWLDEAAFHKLMSVLRFWCRTKEEKRPDLVVCNYVYDHLEEGKTKAVRYGNLFPEQKICRWDEIGCFSPEQYLVMHALIFRTGVLYNCGLKLPEHTFYVDNLFANCPLPFVQRIYYLNEDLYHYYLG
;
A
#
# COMPACT_ATOMS: atom_id res chain seq x y z
N MET A 1 -20.46 0.18 -16.50
CA MET A 1 -19.77 -1.09 -16.78
C MET A 1 -19.27 -1.58 -15.42
N ASP A 2 -20.14 -2.32 -14.71
CA ASP A 2 -19.82 -2.88 -13.41
C ASP A 2 -18.72 -3.92 -13.60
N ILE A 3 -17.52 -3.57 -13.18
CA ILE A 3 -16.41 -4.52 -13.15
C ILE A 3 -16.60 -5.33 -11.88
N ASP A 4 -17.35 -6.41 -11.99
CA ASP A 4 -17.47 -7.49 -10.99
C ASP A 4 -16.08 -8.16 -10.85
N ARG A 5 -15.19 -7.52 -10.08
CA ARG A 5 -13.85 -8.04 -9.75
C ARG A 5 -13.77 -8.55 -8.31
N GLU A 6 -14.89 -8.94 -7.73
CA GLU A 6 -14.89 -9.74 -6.48
C GLU A 6 -14.41 -11.17 -6.78
N LYS A 7 -13.20 -11.30 -7.33
CA LYS A 7 -12.59 -12.60 -7.56
C LYS A 7 -11.73 -12.99 -6.37
N GLU A 8 -12.17 -14.05 -5.72
CA GLU A 8 -11.39 -14.91 -4.81
C GLU A 8 -11.06 -14.38 -3.40
N GLY A 9 -11.90 -13.58 -2.77
CA GLY A 9 -11.75 -13.32 -1.32
C GLY A 9 -10.53 -12.50 -0.91
N LYS A 10 -9.82 -11.84 -1.85
CA LYS A 10 -8.68 -10.98 -1.52
C LYS A 10 -9.14 -9.67 -0.90
N CYS A 11 -8.73 -9.43 0.34
CA CYS A 11 -9.04 -8.20 1.06
C CYS A 11 -8.10 -7.06 0.66
N LEU A 12 -6.81 -7.37 0.53
CA LEU A 12 -5.76 -6.39 0.25
C LEU A 12 -4.87 -6.87 -0.90
N THR A 13 -4.66 -6.01 -1.89
CA THR A 13 -3.52 -6.12 -2.81
C THR A 13 -2.43 -5.16 -2.36
N VAL A 14 -1.25 -5.70 -2.10
CA VAL A 14 -0.03 -4.91 -1.92
C VAL A 14 0.76 -4.97 -3.21
N THR A 15 1.04 -3.81 -3.81
CA THR A 15 1.96 -3.71 -4.95
C THR A 15 3.33 -3.26 -4.46
N VAL A 16 4.36 -3.94 -4.94
CA VAL A 16 5.77 -3.64 -4.63
C VAL A 16 6.49 -3.33 -5.94
N PRO A 17 6.64 -2.04 -6.31
CA PRO A 17 7.49 -1.65 -7.43
C PRO A 17 8.96 -1.95 -7.10
N CYS A 18 9.66 -2.68 -7.97
CA CYS A 18 11.03 -3.12 -7.76
C CYS A 18 11.93 -2.68 -8.92
N TYR A 19 13.06 -2.08 -8.64
CA TYR A 19 14.10 -1.81 -9.61
C TYR A 19 15.47 -1.86 -8.94
N ASN A 20 16.29 -2.87 -9.30
CA ASN A 20 17.61 -3.10 -8.70
C ASN A 20 17.58 -3.12 -7.16
N SER A 21 16.67 -3.92 -6.60
CA SER A 21 16.35 -3.99 -5.17
C SER A 21 16.81 -5.30 -4.52
N GLU A 22 17.78 -6.04 -5.10
CA GLU A 22 18.19 -7.37 -4.62
C GLU A 22 18.61 -7.38 -3.15
N SER A 23 19.12 -6.25 -2.64
CA SER A 23 19.58 -6.12 -1.24
C SER A 23 18.44 -5.88 -0.24
N TYR A 24 17.25 -5.50 -0.68
CA TYR A 24 16.17 -5.05 0.18
C TYR A 24 14.90 -5.89 0.04
N LEU A 25 14.64 -6.43 -1.16
CA LEU A 25 13.40 -7.10 -1.53
C LEU A 25 13.00 -8.23 -0.57
N GLU A 26 13.98 -9.00 -0.06
CA GLU A 26 13.72 -10.08 0.88
C GLU A 26 13.05 -9.56 2.16
N ARG A 27 13.60 -8.51 2.79
CA ARG A 27 13.02 -7.90 3.99
C ARG A 27 11.59 -7.41 3.74
N CYS A 28 11.39 -6.72 2.62
CA CYS A 28 10.08 -6.23 2.22
C CYS A 28 9.06 -7.36 2.12
N VAL A 29 9.34 -8.37 1.29
CA VAL A 29 8.40 -9.47 1.02
C VAL A 29 8.16 -10.33 2.26
N GLU A 30 9.19 -10.63 3.06
CA GLU A 30 9.05 -11.40 4.30
C GLU A 30 8.18 -10.69 5.34
N SER A 31 8.21 -9.35 5.41
CA SER A 31 7.31 -8.58 6.27
C SER A 31 5.85 -8.71 5.83
N LEU A 32 5.58 -8.76 4.54
CA LEU A 32 4.23 -8.93 3.98
C LEU A 32 3.73 -10.36 4.15
N LEU A 33 4.59 -11.37 4.05
CA LEU A 33 4.23 -12.79 4.17
C LEU A 33 3.87 -13.22 5.61
N LYS A 34 4.00 -12.33 6.60
CA LYS A 34 3.50 -12.55 7.97
C LYS A 34 1.98 -12.70 8.03
N GLU A 35 1.27 -12.09 7.09
CA GLU A 35 -0.17 -12.23 6.87
C GLU A 35 -0.42 -12.75 5.44
N ARG A 36 -1.18 -13.85 5.30
CA ARG A 36 -1.47 -14.42 3.97
C ARG A 36 -2.96 -14.52 3.67
N ASP A 37 -3.77 -14.64 4.71
CA ASP A 37 -5.23 -14.78 4.55
C ASP A 37 -5.84 -13.47 4.02
N GLY A 38 -6.40 -13.55 2.81
CA GLY A 38 -6.98 -12.41 2.10
C GLY A 38 -5.96 -11.44 1.52
N LEU A 39 -4.65 -11.78 1.49
CA LEU A 39 -3.59 -10.97 0.91
C LEU A 39 -3.26 -11.42 -0.52
N GLU A 40 -3.00 -10.46 -1.39
CA GLU A 40 -2.33 -10.58 -2.68
C GLU A 40 -1.11 -9.66 -2.70
N ILE A 41 0.04 -10.16 -3.10
CA ILE A 41 1.27 -9.38 -3.30
C ILE A 41 1.60 -9.39 -4.79
N ILE A 42 1.77 -8.23 -5.39
CA ILE A 42 2.18 -8.08 -6.79
C ILE A 42 3.56 -7.44 -6.80
N LEU A 43 4.60 -8.24 -7.05
CA LEU A 43 5.96 -7.77 -7.26
C LEU A 43 6.08 -7.32 -8.72
N VAL A 44 6.38 -6.04 -8.92
CA VAL A 44 6.53 -5.48 -10.27
C VAL A 44 8.00 -5.16 -10.51
N ASP A 45 8.69 -6.08 -11.18
CA ASP A 45 10.06 -5.87 -11.63
C ASP A 45 10.09 -4.93 -12.84
N ASP A 46 10.48 -3.70 -12.60
CA ASP A 46 10.52 -2.62 -13.59
C ASP A 46 11.82 -2.64 -14.42
N GLY A 47 12.21 -3.84 -14.89
CA GLY A 47 13.37 -4.04 -15.76
C GLY A 47 14.69 -4.02 -15.03
N SER A 48 14.78 -4.66 -13.86
CA SER A 48 16.02 -4.78 -13.08
C SER A 48 17.13 -5.50 -13.85
N THR A 49 18.35 -5.12 -13.58
CA THR A 49 19.58 -5.71 -14.15
C THR A 49 20.38 -6.57 -13.15
N ASP A 50 19.99 -6.51 -11.88
CA ASP A 50 20.50 -7.34 -10.80
C ASP A 50 19.64 -8.60 -10.59
N ARG A 51 19.73 -9.27 -9.44
CA ARG A 51 18.96 -10.48 -9.15
C ARG A 51 17.54 -10.23 -8.65
N THR A 52 17.04 -8.98 -8.66
CA THR A 52 15.69 -8.63 -8.18
C THR A 52 14.61 -9.48 -8.85
N GLY A 53 14.60 -9.56 -10.19
CA GLY A 53 13.62 -10.37 -10.92
C GLY A 53 13.67 -11.86 -10.57
N GLN A 54 14.88 -12.42 -10.38
CA GLN A 54 15.06 -13.82 -9.98
C GLN A 54 14.52 -14.08 -8.57
N LEU A 55 14.76 -13.15 -7.63
CA LEU A 55 14.22 -13.24 -6.27
C LEU A 55 12.68 -13.15 -6.29
N ALA A 56 12.12 -12.22 -7.06
CA ALA A 56 10.67 -12.11 -7.23
C ALA A 56 10.05 -13.42 -7.72
N ASP A 57 10.65 -14.04 -8.74
CA ASP A 57 10.22 -15.35 -9.26
C ASP A 57 10.30 -16.48 -8.23
N GLN A 58 11.32 -16.46 -7.34
CA GLN A 58 11.44 -17.44 -6.27
C GLN A 58 10.27 -17.31 -5.29
N TYR A 59 9.90 -16.09 -4.90
CA TYR A 59 8.74 -15.85 -4.04
C TYR A 59 7.42 -16.28 -4.70
N ALA A 60 7.21 -15.98 -5.98
CA ALA A 60 6.00 -16.42 -6.69
C ALA A 60 5.90 -17.95 -6.78
N ARG A 61 7.02 -18.65 -6.97
CA ARG A 61 7.04 -20.13 -6.94
C ARG A 61 6.80 -20.70 -5.54
N ALA A 62 7.34 -20.05 -4.50
CA ALA A 62 7.16 -20.50 -3.12
C ALA A 62 5.76 -20.21 -2.56
N TYR A 63 5.12 -19.14 -3.01
CA TYR A 63 3.82 -18.68 -2.51
C TYR A 63 2.83 -18.34 -3.63
N PRO A 64 2.49 -19.31 -4.52
CA PRO A 64 1.72 -19.06 -5.75
C PRO A 64 0.31 -18.51 -5.52
N ASP A 65 -0.28 -18.79 -4.34
CA ASP A 65 -1.62 -18.31 -3.98
C ASP A 65 -1.63 -16.88 -3.43
N VAL A 66 -0.46 -16.31 -3.13
CA VAL A 66 -0.31 -15.00 -2.49
C VAL A 66 0.50 -14.05 -3.34
N VAL A 67 1.62 -14.52 -3.94
CA VAL A 67 2.58 -13.70 -4.66
C VAL A 67 2.47 -13.90 -6.16
N ARG A 68 2.39 -12.79 -6.87
CA ARG A 68 2.45 -12.72 -8.34
C ARG A 68 3.59 -11.80 -8.76
N VAL A 69 4.19 -12.08 -9.90
CA VAL A 69 5.28 -11.26 -10.47
C VAL A 69 4.88 -10.72 -11.82
N VAL A 70 5.30 -9.51 -12.09
CA VAL A 70 5.20 -8.85 -13.40
C VAL A 70 6.58 -8.33 -13.77
N HIS A 71 7.15 -8.85 -14.85
CA HIS A 71 8.35 -8.28 -15.45
C HIS A 71 7.96 -7.33 -16.57
N LYS A 72 8.51 -6.14 -16.56
CA LYS A 72 8.23 -5.13 -17.59
C LYS A 72 9.48 -4.34 -17.95
N LYS A 73 9.44 -3.66 -19.09
CA LYS A 73 10.45 -2.66 -19.42
C LYS A 73 10.39 -1.51 -18.42
N ASN A 74 11.55 -1.00 -18.01
CA ASN A 74 11.62 0.12 -17.07
C ASN A 74 10.79 1.31 -17.54
N GLY A 75 9.93 1.78 -16.66
CA GLY A 75 9.05 2.94 -16.82
C GLY A 75 9.05 3.84 -15.57
N GLY A 76 9.83 3.46 -14.56
CA GLY A 76 9.92 4.17 -13.28
C GLY A 76 8.83 3.76 -12.28
N HIS A 77 8.95 4.26 -11.06
CA HIS A 77 8.11 3.90 -9.92
C HIS A 77 6.60 3.95 -10.23
N GLY A 78 6.11 5.07 -10.79
CA GLY A 78 4.69 5.24 -11.14
C GLY A 78 4.19 4.19 -12.13
N SER A 79 5.02 3.78 -13.07
CA SER A 79 4.71 2.70 -14.02
C SER A 79 4.56 1.35 -13.32
N GLY A 80 5.39 1.08 -12.31
CA GLY A 80 5.28 -0.10 -11.46
C GLY A 80 3.97 -0.12 -10.67
N VAL A 81 3.61 1.01 -10.04
CA VAL A 81 2.33 1.15 -9.32
C VAL A 81 1.13 0.94 -10.25
N ASN A 82 1.15 1.56 -11.45
CA ASN A 82 0.08 1.39 -12.44
C ASN A 82 -0.10 -0.09 -12.84
N ALA A 83 1.01 -0.79 -13.08
CA ALA A 83 0.98 -2.21 -13.46
C ALA A 83 0.37 -3.07 -12.34
N GLY A 84 0.76 -2.81 -11.08
CA GLY A 84 0.18 -3.50 -9.93
C GLY A 84 -1.30 -3.19 -9.75
N LEU A 85 -1.71 -1.92 -9.85
CA LEU A 85 -3.11 -1.53 -9.74
C LEU A 85 -3.98 -2.19 -10.81
N MET A 86 -3.51 -2.25 -12.05
CA MET A 86 -4.23 -2.88 -13.16
C MET A 86 -4.54 -4.37 -12.90
N LEU A 87 -3.69 -5.05 -12.13
CA LEU A 87 -3.80 -6.49 -11.84
C LEU A 87 -4.40 -6.78 -10.46
N ALA A 88 -4.67 -5.75 -9.67
CA ALA A 88 -5.16 -5.88 -8.30
C ALA A 88 -6.53 -6.56 -8.24
N ASN A 89 -6.66 -7.58 -7.37
CA ASN A 89 -7.92 -8.28 -7.07
C ASN A 89 -8.45 -7.93 -5.68
N GLY A 90 -7.64 -7.30 -4.81
CA GLY A 90 -8.03 -6.91 -3.47
C GLY A 90 -9.07 -5.78 -3.45
N ILE A 91 -10.00 -5.86 -2.50
CA ILE A 91 -10.95 -4.77 -2.24
C ILE A 91 -10.22 -3.49 -1.86
N TYR A 92 -9.07 -3.62 -1.18
CA TYR A 92 -8.17 -2.54 -0.82
C TYR A 92 -6.84 -2.68 -1.54
N PHE A 93 -6.17 -1.55 -1.73
CA PHE A 93 -4.89 -1.44 -2.43
C PHE A 93 -3.90 -0.62 -1.62
N LYS A 94 -2.67 -1.11 -1.53
CA LYS A 94 -1.54 -0.42 -0.89
C LYS A 94 -0.30 -0.54 -1.75
N VAL A 95 0.52 0.51 -1.76
CA VAL A 95 1.88 0.47 -2.29
C VAL A 95 2.85 0.28 -1.12
N VAL A 96 3.84 -0.58 -1.30
CA VAL A 96 5.00 -0.72 -0.41
C VAL A 96 6.25 -0.68 -1.28
N ASP A 97 7.16 0.23 -0.99
CA ASP A 97 8.41 0.35 -1.72
C ASP A 97 9.34 -0.83 -1.38
N SER A 98 10.15 -1.27 -2.35
CA SER A 98 10.91 -2.52 -2.24
C SER A 98 12.05 -2.49 -1.20
N ASP A 99 12.42 -1.31 -0.72
CA ASP A 99 13.40 -1.08 0.34
C ASP A 99 12.78 -0.87 1.73
N ASP A 100 11.43 -0.80 1.82
CA ASP A 100 10.67 -0.60 3.02
C ASP A 100 10.05 -1.91 3.56
N TRP A 101 9.40 -1.86 4.73
CA TRP A 101 8.71 -3.02 5.31
C TRP A 101 7.52 -2.61 6.17
N LEU A 102 6.69 -3.59 6.54
CA LEU A 102 5.59 -3.40 7.48
C LEU A 102 5.91 -4.03 8.84
N ASP A 103 5.50 -3.36 9.94
CA ASP A 103 5.51 -3.95 11.28
C ASP A 103 4.53 -5.13 11.34
N GLU A 104 4.99 -6.27 11.87
CA GLU A 104 4.22 -7.51 11.91
C GLU A 104 2.93 -7.38 12.73
N ALA A 105 3.00 -6.77 13.91
CA ALA A 105 1.84 -6.65 14.81
C ALA A 105 0.81 -5.66 14.27
N ALA A 106 1.28 -4.52 13.73
CA ALA A 106 0.44 -3.52 13.09
C ALA A 106 -0.21 -4.07 11.81
N PHE A 107 0.53 -4.85 11.01
CA PHE A 107 0.01 -5.47 9.80
C PHE A 107 -1.05 -6.53 10.11
N HIS A 108 -0.86 -7.34 11.14
CA HIS A 108 -1.88 -8.28 11.63
C HIS A 108 -3.18 -7.55 12.01
N LYS A 109 -3.09 -6.43 12.73
CA LYS A 109 -4.26 -5.61 13.09
C LYS A 109 -4.93 -5.01 11.85
N LEU A 110 -4.15 -4.45 10.90
CA LEU A 110 -4.68 -3.94 9.64
C LEU A 110 -5.46 -5.03 8.91
N MET A 111 -4.88 -6.20 8.71
CA MET A 111 -5.55 -7.30 7.99
C MET A 111 -6.82 -7.76 8.69
N SER A 112 -6.85 -7.76 10.02
CA SER A 112 -8.06 -8.06 10.80
C SER A 112 -9.17 -7.03 10.54
N VAL A 113 -8.82 -5.74 10.52
CA VAL A 113 -9.74 -4.63 10.19
C VAL A 113 -10.23 -4.74 8.76
N LEU A 114 -9.34 -4.99 7.79
CA LEU A 114 -9.73 -5.11 6.38
C LEU A 114 -10.65 -6.31 6.15
N ARG A 115 -10.37 -7.47 6.75
CA ARG A 115 -11.25 -8.65 6.69
C ARG A 115 -12.66 -8.38 7.26
N PHE A 116 -12.76 -7.58 8.33
CA PHE A 116 -14.05 -7.13 8.84
C PHE A 116 -14.79 -6.26 7.81
N TRP A 117 -14.11 -5.28 7.21
CA TRP A 117 -14.72 -4.41 6.20
C TRP A 117 -15.07 -5.15 4.91
N CYS A 118 -14.26 -6.13 4.49
CA CYS A 118 -14.56 -6.95 3.31
C CYS A 118 -15.87 -7.76 3.44
N ARG A 119 -16.23 -8.14 4.67
CA ARG A 119 -17.52 -8.83 4.98
C ARG A 119 -18.69 -7.87 5.18
N THR A 120 -18.41 -6.58 5.24
CA THR A 120 -19.42 -5.53 5.43
C THR A 120 -19.96 -5.11 4.06
N LYS A 121 -21.21 -4.64 4.01
CA LYS A 121 -21.81 -4.11 2.78
C LYS A 121 -20.97 -2.95 2.21
N GLU A 122 -20.84 -2.90 0.90
CA GLU A 122 -19.94 -1.97 0.21
C GLU A 122 -20.19 -0.50 0.61
N GLU A 123 -21.44 -0.09 0.71
CA GLU A 123 -21.82 1.30 1.07
C GLU A 123 -21.37 1.71 2.48
N LYS A 124 -20.95 0.76 3.31
CA LYS A 124 -20.43 1.01 4.67
C LYS A 124 -18.90 0.90 4.77
N ARG A 125 -18.24 0.38 3.74
CA ARG A 125 -16.79 0.23 3.74
C ARG A 125 -16.08 1.59 3.72
N PRO A 126 -14.96 1.78 4.43
CA PRO A 126 -14.14 2.96 4.25
C PRO A 126 -13.58 3.01 2.82
N ASP A 127 -13.53 4.21 2.26
CA ASP A 127 -12.88 4.48 0.98
C ASP A 127 -11.37 4.61 1.14
N LEU A 128 -10.95 5.02 2.35
CA LEU A 128 -9.57 5.19 2.74
C LEU A 128 -9.37 4.70 4.17
N VAL A 129 -8.36 3.84 4.36
CA VAL A 129 -7.81 3.53 5.67
C VAL A 129 -6.48 4.26 5.80
N VAL A 130 -6.29 4.99 6.90
CA VAL A 130 -5.06 5.71 7.24
C VAL A 130 -4.38 5.01 8.40
N CYS A 131 -3.08 4.74 8.27
CA CYS A 131 -2.22 4.25 9.35
C CYS A 131 -1.08 5.24 9.59
N ASN A 132 -0.30 5.03 10.64
CA ASN A 132 0.93 5.78 10.86
C ASN A 132 2.07 5.19 10.04
N TYR A 133 3.16 5.93 9.96
CA TYR A 133 4.43 5.46 9.42
C TYR A 133 5.60 5.91 10.26
N VAL A 134 6.74 5.24 10.11
CA VAL A 134 7.96 5.45 10.87
C VAL A 134 9.09 5.72 9.90
N TYR A 135 9.80 6.81 10.08
CA TYR A 135 11.12 7.02 9.48
C TYR A 135 12.14 6.18 10.24
N ASP A 136 12.88 5.34 9.54
CA ASP A 136 13.81 4.39 10.13
C ASP A 136 15.24 4.65 9.65
N HIS A 137 16.04 5.26 10.51
CA HIS A 137 17.48 5.49 10.30
C HIS A 137 18.26 4.32 10.88
N LEU A 138 18.27 3.17 10.17
CA LEU A 138 18.88 1.92 10.67
C LEU A 138 20.36 2.09 11.04
N GLU A 139 21.11 2.87 10.25
CA GLU A 139 22.53 3.12 10.52
C GLU A 139 22.76 3.91 11.84
N GLU A 140 21.83 4.77 12.19
CA GLU A 140 21.91 5.57 13.42
C GLU A 140 21.15 4.95 14.59
N GLY A 141 20.39 3.88 14.38
CA GLY A 141 19.51 3.26 15.37
C GLY A 141 18.40 4.21 15.88
N LYS A 142 17.96 5.14 15.04
CA LYS A 142 16.93 6.13 15.37
C LYS A 142 15.67 5.90 14.56
N THR A 143 14.52 6.10 15.21
CA THR A 143 13.22 6.06 14.55
C THR A 143 12.41 7.30 14.86
N LYS A 144 11.56 7.74 13.92
CA LYS A 144 10.62 8.85 14.12
C LYS A 144 9.25 8.45 13.57
N ALA A 145 8.30 8.18 14.44
CA ALA A 145 6.93 7.91 14.04
C ALA A 145 6.18 9.21 13.68
N VAL A 146 5.41 9.14 12.60
CA VAL A 146 4.45 10.17 12.19
C VAL A 146 3.06 9.60 12.37
N ARG A 147 2.26 10.22 13.26
CA ARG A 147 0.94 9.75 13.66
C ARG A 147 -0.12 10.79 13.35
N TYR A 148 -1.34 10.32 13.11
CA TYR A 148 -2.47 11.17 12.70
C TYR A 148 -3.61 11.22 13.72
N GLY A 149 -3.36 10.77 14.97
CA GLY A 149 -4.36 10.77 16.05
C GLY A 149 -4.90 12.14 16.45
N ASN A 150 -4.21 13.24 16.09
CA ASN A 150 -4.70 14.61 16.24
C ASN A 150 -5.67 15.02 15.12
N LEU A 151 -5.71 14.28 14.03
CA LEU A 151 -6.52 14.58 12.83
C LEU A 151 -7.76 13.72 12.77
N PHE A 152 -7.60 12.42 12.92
CA PHE A 152 -8.65 11.46 12.70
C PHE A 152 -9.14 10.83 14.00
N PRO A 153 -10.46 10.67 14.19
CA PRO A 153 -10.98 9.87 15.28
C PRO A 153 -10.58 8.40 15.11
N GLU A 154 -10.04 7.79 16.18
CA GLU A 154 -9.59 6.41 16.15
C GLU A 154 -10.74 5.42 16.02
N GLN A 155 -10.53 4.35 15.25
CA GLN A 155 -11.43 3.19 15.10
C GLN A 155 -12.89 3.57 14.79
N LYS A 156 -13.08 4.68 14.11
CA LYS A 156 -14.40 5.19 13.72
C LYS A 156 -14.37 5.66 12.26
N ILE A 157 -15.45 5.40 11.54
CA ILE A 157 -15.64 6.04 10.23
C ILE A 157 -15.89 7.53 10.44
N CYS A 158 -15.16 8.35 9.70
CA CYS A 158 -15.36 9.81 9.66
C CYS A 158 -15.34 10.32 8.22
N ARG A 159 -15.77 11.56 8.06
CA ARG A 159 -15.75 12.32 6.80
C ARG A 159 -14.75 13.47 6.92
N TRP A 160 -14.46 14.14 5.80
CA TRP A 160 -13.49 15.25 5.77
C TRP A 160 -13.88 16.44 6.66
N ASP A 161 -15.17 16.66 6.86
CA ASP A 161 -15.70 17.74 7.72
C ASP A 161 -15.67 17.38 9.22
N GLU A 162 -15.32 16.14 9.56
CA GLU A 162 -15.22 15.64 10.95
C GLU A 162 -13.78 15.49 11.43
N ILE A 163 -12.78 15.80 10.59
CA ILE A 163 -11.35 15.69 10.96
C ILE A 163 -10.81 16.99 11.55
N GLY A 164 -9.67 16.86 12.26
CA GLY A 164 -8.91 18.02 12.76
C GLY A 164 -8.17 18.78 11.66
N CYS A 165 -7.47 19.83 12.06
CA CYS A 165 -6.64 20.62 11.13
C CYS A 165 -5.24 20.02 11.04
N PHE A 166 -4.72 19.91 9.82
CA PHE A 166 -3.33 19.56 9.60
C PHE A 166 -2.39 20.64 10.14
N SER A 167 -1.33 20.23 10.82
CA SER A 167 -0.23 21.15 11.11
C SER A 167 0.58 21.43 9.84
N PRO A 168 1.35 22.53 9.77
CA PRO A 168 2.11 22.87 8.56
C PRO A 168 3.11 21.80 8.09
N GLU A 169 3.57 20.94 9.00
CA GLU A 169 4.52 19.85 8.72
C GLU A 169 3.83 18.49 8.51
N GLN A 170 2.51 18.44 8.60
CA GLN A 170 1.74 17.21 8.56
C GLN A 170 0.97 17.12 7.24
N TYR A 171 1.18 16.05 6.50
CA TYR A 171 0.51 15.75 5.24
C TYR A 171 0.32 14.25 5.08
N LEU A 172 -0.61 13.87 4.23
CA LEU A 172 -0.84 12.46 3.91
C LEU A 172 0.19 12.01 2.88
N VAL A 173 0.88 10.92 3.17
CA VAL A 173 1.86 10.29 2.28
C VAL A 173 1.38 8.92 1.82
N MET A 174 1.84 8.46 0.67
CA MET A 174 1.51 7.15 0.10
C MET A 174 1.68 6.01 1.13
N HIS A 175 2.74 6.08 1.92
CA HIS A 175 3.09 5.07 2.94
C HIS A 175 2.01 4.87 4.00
N ALA A 176 1.26 5.93 4.34
CA ALA A 176 0.20 5.90 5.35
C ALA A 176 -1.16 5.43 4.81
N LEU A 177 -1.33 5.32 3.47
CA LEU A 177 -2.64 5.21 2.84
C LEU A 177 -2.91 3.80 2.32
N ILE A 178 -4.14 3.33 2.56
CA ILE A 178 -4.71 2.13 1.98
C ILE A 178 -6.05 2.53 1.37
N PHE A 179 -6.13 2.60 0.05
CA PHE A 179 -7.36 2.98 -0.64
C PHE A 179 -8.24 1.77 -0.94
N ARG A 180 -9.55 1.94 -0.90
CA ARG A 180 -10.45 1.01 -1.57
C ARG A 180 -10.14 1.06 -3.07
N THR A 181 -9.87 -0.09 -3.67
CA THR A 181 -9.38 -0.21 -5.06
C THR A 181 -10.30 0.50 -6.05
N GLY A 182 -11.62 0.42 -5.84
CA GLY A 182 -12.61 1.12 -6.65
C GLY A 182 -12.46 2.65 -6.65
N VAL A 183 -11.95 3.26 -5.58
CA VAL A 183 -11.68 4.71 -5.52
C VAL A 183 -10.57 5.09 -6.50
N LEU A 184 -9.50 4.28 -6.55
CA LEU A 184 -8.38 4.50 -7.47
C LEU A 184 -8.81 4.36 -8.94
N TYR A 185 -9.69 3.43 -9.25
CA TYR A 185 -10.27 3.31 -10.59
C TYR A 185 -11.22 4.46 -10.93
N ASN A 186 -12.09 4.85 -10.00
CA ASN A 186 -13.07 5.91 -10.22
C ASN A 186 -12.43 7.30 -10.40
N CYS A 187 -11.29 7.57 -9.73
CA CYS A 187 -10.55 8.80 -9.95
C CYS A 187 -9.70 8.78 -11.25
N GLY A 188 -9.65 7.63 -11.94
CA GLY A 188 -8.85 7.48 -13.16
C GLY A 188 -7.35 7.58 -12.89
N LEU A 189 -6.87 7.10 -11.72
CA LEU A 189 -5.47 7.20 -11.34
C LEU A 189 -4.56 6.59 -12.40
N LYS A 190 -3.68 7.42 -12.95
CA LYS A 190 -2.61 7.01 -13.87
C LYS A 190 -1.38 7.85 -13.57
N LEU A 191 -0.38 7.22 -12.97
CA LEU A 191 0.88 7.87 -12.62
C LEU A 191 1.76 8.00 -13.87
N PRO A 192 2.44 9.14 -14.07
CA PRO A 192 3.35 9.32 -15.20
C PRO A 192 4.58 8.41 -15.07
N GLU A 193 5.12 8.02 -16.23
CA GLU A 193 6.37 7.26 -16.31
C GLU A 193 7.58 8.18 -16.17
N HIS A 194 8.71 7.63 -15.69
CA HIS A 194 9.99 8.32 -15.55
C HIS A 194 9.91 9.71 -14.89
N THR A 195 9.00 9.84 -13.91
CA THR A 195 8.74 11.09 -13.19
C THR A 195 8.97 10.88 -11.70
N PHE A 196 9.61 11.88 -11.06
CA PHE A 196 9.78 11.92 -9.61
C PHE A 196 8.49 12.39 -8.92
N TYR A 197 8.38 12.09 -7.63
CA TYR A 197 7.26 12.52 -6.77
C TYR A 197 5.87 12.02 -7.20
N VAL A 198 5.80 10.88 -7.87
CA VAL A 198 4.54 10.23 -8.24
C VAL A 198 3.76 9.72 -7.04
N ASP A 199 4.43 9.48 -5.90
CA ASP A 199 3.87 9.20 -4.59
C ASP A 199 2.89 10.30 -4.13
N ASN A 200 3.21 11.58 -4.40
CA ASN A 200 2.29 12.69 -4.13
C ASN A 200 1.03 12.63 -5.00
N LEU A 201 1.14 12.22 -6.26
CA LEU A 201 -0.03 12.04 -7.12
C LEU A 201 -0.88 10.87 -6.63
N PHE A 202 -0.25 9.75 -6.24
CA PHE A 202 -0.94 8.61 -5.64
C PHE A 202 -1.67 9.01 -4.36
N ALA A 203 -1.03 9.80 -3.50
CA ALA A 203 -1.62 10.22 -2.24
C ALA A 203 -2.78 11.20 -2.42
N ASN A 204 -2.69 12.16 -3.35
CA ASN A 204 -3.60 13.30 -3.41
C ASN A 204 -4.70 13.19 -4.47
N CYS A 205 -4.43 12.62 -5.65
CA CYS A 205 -5.43 12.54 -6.72
C CYS A 205 -6.73 11.81 -6.33
N PRO A 206 -6.70 10.72 -5.51
CA PRO A 206 -7.91 10.02 -5.11
C PRO A 206 -8.71 10.71 -4.01
N LEU A 207 -8.13 11.64 -3.24
CA LEU A 207 -8.78 12.23 -2.05
C LEU A 207 -10.15 12.87 -2.34
N PRO A 208 -10.39 13.57 -3.46
CA PRO A 208 -11.70 14.12 -3.78
C PRO A 208 -12.81 13.06 -3.95
N PHE A 209 -12.43 11.79 -4.16
CA PHE A 209 -13.33 10.65 -4.33
C PHE A 209 -13.55 9.88 -3.02
N VAL A 210 -12.86 10.24 -1.96
CA VAL A 210 -12.96 9.63 -0.62
C VAL A 210 -14.07 10.32 0.16
N GLN A 211 -15.04 9.54 0.65
CA GLN A 211 -16.13 10.03 1.50
C GLN A 211 -16.05 9.47 2.92
N ARG A 212 -15.53 8.26 3.08
CA ARG A 212 -15.44 7.54 4.34
C ARG A 212 -14.00 7.20 4.63
N ILE A 213 -13.52 7.71 5.77
CA ILE A 213 -12.15 7.52 6.23
C ILE A 213 -12.18 6.70 7.50
N TYR A 214 -11.27 5.75 7.64
CA TYR A 214 -11.04 4.99 8.85
C TYR A 214 -9.59 5.13 9.27
N TYR A 215 -9.35 5.60 10.49
CA TYR A 215 -8.00 5.71 11.03
C TYR A 215 -7.70 4.54 11.96
N LEU A 216 -6.63 3.83 11.67
CA LEU A 216 -6.05 2.78 12.49
C LEU A 216 -4.74 3.31 13.07
N ASN A 217 -4.74 3.63 14.37
CA ASN A 217 -3.58 4.21 15.06
C ASN A 217 -2.51 3.16 15.34
N GLU A 218 -1.90 2.65 14.27
CA GLU A 218 -0.79 1.68 14.31
C GLU A 218 0.37 2.20 13.49
N ASP A 219 1.59 2.07 14.01
CA ASP A 219 2.84 2.43 13.35
C ASP A 219 3.19 1.32 12.36
N LEU A 220 2.50 1.32 11.21
CA LEU A 220 2.48 0.20 10.27
C LEU A 220 3.68 0.16 9.33
N TYR A 221 3.98 1.28 8.72
CA TYR A 221 4.92 1.35 7.61
C TYR A 221 6.27 1.88 8.09
N HIS A 222 7.34 1.13 7.84
CA HIS A 222 8.70 1.53 8.10
C HIS A 222 9.37 2.01 6.83
N TYR A 223 9.64 3.31 6.77
CA TYR A 223 10.31 3.97 5.67
C TYR A 223 11.82 3.98 5.93
N TYR A 224 12.56 3.26 5.11
CA TYR A 224 14.01 3.17 5.21
C TYR A 224 14.68 4.48 4.79
N LEU A 225 15.50 5.03 5.66
CA LEU A 225 16.40 6.13 5.37
C LEU A 225 17.82 5.61 5.54
N GLY A 226 18.49 5.31 4.43
CA GLY A 226 19.88 4.87 4.36
C GLY A 226 20.88 6.01 4.53
#